data_c37c5c8970d87c2643b912d2461afbf7
#
_entry.id   c37c5c8970d87c2643b912d2461afbf7
#
_cell.length_a   1.000
_cell.length_b   1.000
_cell.length_c   1.000
_cell.angle_alpha   90.00
_cell.angle_beta   90.00
_cell.angle_gamma   90.00
#
_symmetry.space_group_name_H-M   'P 1'
#
loop_
_entity.id
_entity.type
_entity.pdbx_description
1 polymer ?
#
loop_
_entity_poly.entity_id
_entity_poly.type
_entity_poly.pdbx_seq_one_letter_code
_entity_poly.pdbx_strand_id
1 'polypeptide(L)'
;MRAFAIVFALSVLPQTSGPYAITRTFPVGGEGSWDYIVPDPPNHRVFVARQDRVMVIDQNDGKLLGEVTDIKGAHGTAVVQSAGRGFATSGNDQSVVMFDLKTFTTISRIPAAEDADAIIYDPASNRVFTFNGDAHSSTVIDPVAGTQIKNLDLGGKPEYGASAGDGKVYANLTDNAEVVEIDAKNATVTRRWPTTGCKNPVAMAIDTGHHRLFSGCRSGVMAVSDYQNGKVVATAPIGSGVDGAGYDPAHSDAFASAADGTLTVIHQDTPDQYSVIQTLKTQVGSRNMGLDPSNHKIFLAAAKFGPAPANGRGRGPMEPGSFSVLVVERAK
;
A
#
# COMPACT_ATOMS: atom_id res chain seq x y z
N MET A 1 -46.07 -13.16 -4.14
CA MET A 1 -44.66 -12.87 -4.43
C MET A 1 -43.83 -13.19 -3.19
N ARG A 2 -43.02 -14.23 -3.21
CA ARG A 2 -42.14 -14.58 -2.08
C ARG A 2 -40.78 -13.91 -2.32
N ALA A 3 -40.43 -12.99 -1.45
CA ALA A 3 -39.10 -12.36 -1.49
C ALA A 3 -38.06 -13.36 -0.99
N PHE A 4 -37.17 -13.78 -1.86
CA PHE A 4 -35.94 -14.50 -1.48
C PHE A 4 -34.93 -13.51 -0.91
N ALA A 5 -34.69 -13.59 0.40
CA ALA A 5 -33.59 -12.90 1.03
C ALA A 5 -32.30 -13.67 0.70
N ILE A 6 -31.45 -13.10 -0.13
CA ILE A 6 -30.10 -13.63 -0.38
C ILE A 6 -29.24 -13.22 0.81
N VAL A 7 -28.97 -14.18 1.69
CA VAL A 7 -27.99 -14.02 2.78
C VAL A 7 -26.60 -14.16 2.16
N PHE A 8 -25.87 -13.05 2.02
CA PHE A 8 -24.44 -13.11 1.76
C PHE A 8 -23.74 -13.61 3.03
N ALA A 9 -23.30 -14.86 3.02
CA ALA A 9 -22.41 -15.39 4.04
C ALA A 9 -21.04 -14.73 3.84
N LEU A 10 -20.64 -13.83 4.75
CA LEU A 10 -19.25 -13.44 4.88
C LEU A 10 -18.45 -14.69 5.27
N SER A 11 -17.66 -15.21 4.35
CA SER A 11 -16.69 -16.25 4.64
C SER A 11 -15.54 -15.66 5.45
N VAL A 12 -15.61 -15.77 6.77
CA VAL A 12 -14.48 -15.50 7.66
C VAL A 12 -13.48 -16.64 7.44
N LEU A 13 -12.29 -16.32 6.93
CA LEU A 13 -11.22 -17.30 6.82
C LEU A 13 -10.87 -17.82 8.22
N PRO A 14 -10.67 -19.14 8.39
CA PRO A 14 -10.28 -19.70 9.68
C PRO A 14 -8.89 -19.16 10.06
N GLN A 15 -8.74 -18.72 11.31
CA GLN A 15 -7.44 -18.35 11.85
C GLN A 15 -6.56 -19.60 11.99
N THR A 16 -5.40 -19.58 11.33
CA THR A 16 -4.42 -20.67 11.42
C THR A 16 -3.25 -20.27 12.32
N SER A 17 -2.72 -21.20 13.10
CA SER A 17 -1.40 -21.05 13.71
C SER A 17 -0.34 -21.00 12.62
N GLY A 18 0.65 -20.13 12.75
CA GLY A 18 1.68 -19.97 11.73
C GLY A 18 2.89 -19.18 12.24
N PRO A 19 3.85 -18.93 11.36
CA PRO A 19 5.14 -18.40 11.78
C PRO A 19 5.14 -16.91 12.18
N TYR A 20 4.08 -16.14 11.92
CA TYR A 20 4.04 -14.71 12.19
C TYR A 20 3.18 -14.38 13.40
N ALA A 21 3.62 -13.39 14.20
CA ALA A 21 2.89 -12.90 15.37
C ALA A 21 3.02 -11.38 15.50
N ILE A 22 2.01 -10.75 16.10
CA ILE A 22 2.12 -9.36 16.56
C ILE A 22 3.04 -9.37 17.79
N THR A 23 4.25 -8.83 17.63
CA THR A 23 5.28 -8.83 18.68
C THR A 23 5.27 -7.54 19.49
N ARG A 24 4.80 -6.44 18.91
CA ARG A 24 4.72 -5.13 19.56
C ARG A 24 3.51 -4.34 19.05
N THR A 25 3.08 -3.41 19.89
CA THR A 25 2.10 -2.37 19.54
C THR A 25 2.67 -1.04 19.98
N PHE A 26 2.85 -0.11 19.05
CA PHE A 26 3.29 1.25 19.34
C PHE A 26 2.07 2.16 19.50
N PRO A 27 1.79 2.68 20.70
CA PRO A 27 0.69 3.62 20.91
C PRO A 27 1.10 5.02 20.42
N VAL A 28 0.91 5.28 19.14
CA VAL A 28 1.34 6.54 18.50
C VAL A 28 0.37 7.68 18.80
N GLY A 29 -0.93 7.39 18.87
CA GLY A 29 -1.96 8.39 19.17
C GLY A 29 -2.22 9.37 18.04
N GLY A 30 -2.72 10.54 18.36
CA GLY A 30 -3.12 11.58 17.40
C GLY A 30 -4.47 11.33 16.75
N GLU A 31 -5.07 12.39 16.22
CA GLU A 31 -6.37 12.39 15.55
C GLU A 31 -6.23 12.23 14.04
N GLY A 32 -7.35 11.95 13.36
CA GLY A 32 -7.45 11.84 11.91
C GLY A 32 -7.36 10.40 11.39
N SER A 33 -7.85 10.20 10.18
CA SER A 33 -7.72 8.94 9.45
C SER A 33 -6.25 8.63 9.12
N TRP A 34 -6.01 7.47 8.58
CA TRP A 34 -4.69 7.07 8.09
C TRP A 34 -4.79 6.38 6.74
N ASP A 35 -3.64 6.28 6.07
CA ASP A 35 -3.48 5.54 4.85
C ASP A 35 -2.13 4.81 4.82
N TYR A 36 -1.38 4.88 3.73
CA TYR A 36 -0.17 4.07 3.53
C TYR A 36 0.88 4.28 4.62
N ILE A 37 1.54 3.16 4.94
CA ILE A 37 2.71 3.08 5.81
C ILE A 37 3.92 2.74 4.97
N VAL A 38 4.98 3.53 5.09
CA VAL A 38 6.20 3.36 4.30
C VAL A 38 7.42 3.29 5.22
N PRO A 39 8.03 2.12 5.39
CA PRO A 39 9.32 2.00 6.07
C PRO A 39 10.43 2.71 5.30
N ASP A 40 11.38 3.25 6.05
CA ASP A 40 12.64 3.82 5.57
C ASP A 40 13.79 3.10 6.28
N PRO A 41 14.19 1.91 5.78
CA PRO A 41 15.14 1.03 6.44
C PRO A 41 16.49 1.69 6.77
N PRO A 42 17.12 2.44 5.85
CA PRO A 42 18.42 3.07 6.12
C PRO A 42 18.43 4.02 7.33
N ASN A 43 17.28 4.60 7.67
CA ASN A 43 17.15 5.55 8.77
C ASN A 43 16.34 5.00 9.96
N HIS A 44 16.01 3.72 9.97
CA HIS A 44 15.26 3.05 11.04
C HIS A 44 13.97 3.77 11.43
N ARG A 45 13.20 4.24 10.46
CA ARG A 45 11.95 4.98 10.69
C ARG A 45 10.83 4.52 9.77
N VAL A 46 9.63 4.93 10.11
CA VAL A 46 8.41 4.61 9.35
C VAL A 46 7.63 5.89 9.14
N PHE A 47 7.24 6.15 7.89
CA PHE A 47 6.33 7.21 7.52
C PHE A 47 4.91 6.68 7.55
N VAL A 48 4.00 7.40 8.21
CA VAL A 48 2.59 7.04 8.33
C VAL A 48 1.75 8.22 7.86
N ALA A 49 1.05 8.05 6.76
CA ALA A 49 0.13 9.08 6.27
C ALA A 49 -1.07 9.21 7.22
N ARG A 50 -1.37 10.45 7.65
CA ARG A 50 -2.44 10.79 8.59
C ARG A 50 -3.17 12.02 8.09
N GLN A 51 -4.29 11.85 7.45
CA GLN A 51 -5.23 12.88 6.98
C GLN A 51 -4.63 14.24 6.58
N ASP A 52 -4.00 14.98 7.49
CA ASP A 52 -3.47 16.34 7.33
C ASP A 52 -1.94 16.45 7.44
N ARG A 53 -1.26 15.32 7.61
CA ARG A 53 0.19 15.23 7.81
C ARG A 53 0.74 13.85 7.48
N VAL A 54 2.06 13.73 7.46
CA VAL A 54 2.76 12.45 7.56
C VAL A 54 3.51 12.42 8.88
N MET A 55 3.18 11.47 9.75
CA MET A 55 3.92 11.19 10.98
C MET A 55 5.15 10.36 10.65
N VAL A 56 6.27 10.68 11.29
CA VAL A 56 7.52 9.92 11.18
C VAL A 56 7.84 9.32 12.54
N ILE A 57 7.85 8.00 12.63
CA ILE A 57 8.09 7.29 13.89
C ILE A 57 9.36 6.43 13.81
N ASP A 58 10.02 6.24 14.94
CA ASP A 58 11.11 5.27 15.06
C ASP A 58 10.56 3.85 14.94
N GLN A 59 11.19 3.04 14.09
CA GLN A 59 10.70 1.67 13.83
C GLN A 59 10.98 0.67 14.96
N ASN A 60 11.77 1.05 15.99
CA ASN A 60 12.12 0.16 17.08
C ASN A 60 11.23 0.34 18.30
N ASP A 61 10.80 1.58 18.59
CA ASP A 61 10.00 1.89 19.76
C ASP A 61 8.71 2.69 19.50
N GLY A 62 8.48 3.09 18.24
CA GLY A 62 7.30 3.85 17.83
C GLY A 62 7.28 5.31 18.26
N LYS A 63 8.41 5.83 18.78
CA LYS A 63 8.52 7.24 19.19
C LYS A 63 8.35 8.16 17.99
N LEU A 64 7.56 9.21 18.15
CA LEU A 64 7.42 10.25 17.13
C LEU A 64 8.74 11.01 16.99
N LEU A 65 9.31 10.98 15.78
CA LEU A 65 10.54 11.67 15.40
C LEU A 65 10.25 13.05 14.82
N GLY A 66 9.10 13.23 14.19
CA GLY A 66 8.64 14.48 13.59
C GLY A 66 7.43 14.28 12.70
N GLU A 67 7.00 15.35 12.06
CA GLU A 67 5.84 15.36 11.17
C GLU A 67 6.11 16.25 9.96
N VAL A 68 5.59 15.83 8.81
CA VAL A 68 5.43 16.69 7.63
C VAL A 68 4.01 17.21 7.67
N THR A 69 3.85 18.51 7.90
CA THR A 69 2.54 19.15 8.12
C THR A 69 2.01 19.84 6.88
N ASP A 70 0.80 20.43 6.99
CA ASP A 70 0.15 21.20 5.94
C ASP A 70 -0.12 20.36 4.67
N ILE A 71 -0.57 19.13 4.86
CA ILE A 71 -1.03 18.25 3.79
C ILE A 71 -2.56 18.16 3.83
N LYS A 72 -3.21 18.15 2.68
CA LYS A 72 -4.66 18.04 2.57
C LYS A 72 -5.05 16.71 1.96
N GLY A 73 -5.42 15.75 2.80
CA GLY A 73 -5.63 14.37 2.39
C GLY A 73 -4.29 13.70 2.10
N ALA A 74 -3.55 13.37 3.16
CA ALA A 74 -2.31 12.60 3.06
C ALA A 74 -2.63 11.13 2.82
N HIS A 75 -2.07 10.56 1.75
CA HIS A 75 -2.24 9.15 1.40
C HIS A 75 -0.90 8.42 1.37
N GLY A 76 -0.01 8.71 0.44
CA GLY A 76 1.24 8.00 0.23
C GLY A 76 2.50 8.83 0.53
N THR A 77 3.60 8.14 0.73
CA THR A 77 4.94 8.75 0.88
C THR A 77 5.95 7.98 0.03
N ALA A 78 6.78 8.70 -0.71
CA ALA A 78 7.94 8.13 -1.39
C ALA A 78 9.23 8.75 -0.84
N VAL A 79 10.27 7.91 -0.69
CA VAL A 79 11.56 8.31 -0.13
C VAL A 79 12.64 8.20 -1.20
N VAL A 80 13.33 9.31 -1.46
CA VAL A 80 14.44 9.39 -2.42
C VAL A 80 15.72 9.74 -1.66
N GLN A 81 16.37 8.72 -1.11
CA GLN A 81 17.58 8.88 -0.27
C GLN A 81 18.69 9.62 -1.00
N SER A 82 18.92 9.29 -2.27
CA SER A 82 19.98 9.91 -3.09
C SER A 82 19.82 11.42 -3.25
N ALA A 83 18.59 11.93 -3.15
CA ALA A 83 18.30 13.36 -3.22
C ALA A 83 18.12 14.00 -1.82
N GLY A 84 18.08 13.21 -0.73
CA GLY A 84 17.71 13.68 0.60
C GLY A 84 16.26 14.20 0.68
N ARG A 85 15.37 13.70 -0.17
CA ARG A 85 14.00 14.20 -0.38
C ARG A 85 12.95 13.13 -0.06
N GLY A 86 11.89 13.57 0.58
CA GLY A 86 10.65 12.82 0.69
C GLY A 86 9.53 13.50 -0.11
N PHE A 87 8.56 12.72 -0.53
CA PHE A 87 7.40 13.16 -1.31
C PHE A 87 6.14 12.58 -0.67
N ALA A 88 5.17 13.42 -0.34
CA ALA A 88 3.90 12.99 0.22
C ALA A 88 2.75 13.49 -0.65
N THR A 89 1.81 12.63 -0.99
CA THR A 89 0.62 13.04 -1.73
C THR A 89 -0.33 13.85 -0.86
N SER A 90 -0.95 14.85 -1.45
CA SER A 90 -1.93 15.76 -0.87
C SER A 90 -3.15 15.77 -1.80
N GLY A 91 -3.96 14.68 -1.72
CA GLY A 91 -4.97 14.34 -2.70
C GLY A 91 -6.05 15.39 -2.85
N ASN A 92 -6.48 16.02 -1.73
CA ASN A 92 -7.57 16.99 -1.72
C ASN A 92 -7.22 18.36 -2.35
N ASP A 93 -5.93 18.66 -2.56
CA ASP A 93 -5.50 19.90 -3.24
C ASP A 93 -4.64 19.64 -4.48
N GLN A 94 -4.70 18.40 -5.00
CA GLN A 94 -4.07 18.02 -6.27
C GLN A 94 -2.57 18.35 -6.29
N SER A 95 -1.86 17.97 -5.24
CA SER A 95 -0.45 18.28 -5.12
C SER A 95 0.35 17.15 -4.48
N VAL A 96 1.68 17.25 -4.63
CA VAL A 96 2.66 16.46 -3.88
C VAL A 96 3.52 17.42 -3.07
N VAL A 97 3.63 17.19 -1.79
CA VAL A 97 4.53 17.93 -0.89
C VAL A 97 5.92 17.29 -0.96
N MET A 98 6.90 18.03 -1.45
CA MET A 98 8.31 17.65 -1.36
C MET A 98 8.89 18.20 -0.06
N PHE A 99 9.54 17.35 0.72
CA PHE A 99 10.09 17.71 2.02
C PHE A 99 11.53 17.21 2.21
N ASP A 100 12.24 17.80 3.14
CA ASP A 100 13.60 17.40 3.52
C ASP A 100 13.55 16.17 4.45
N LEU A 101 14.31 15.13 4.12
CA LEU A 101 14.32 13.87 4.89
C LEU A 101 14.96 13.97 6.28
N LYS A 102 15.72 15.01 6.57
CA LYS A 102 16.36 15.22 7.89
C LYS A 102 15.47 16.01 8.83
N THR A 103 14.88 17.09 8.31
CA THR A 103 14.16 18.08 9.11
C THR A 103 12.65 17.93 9.03
N PHE A 104 12.15 17.15 8.05
CA PHE A 104 10.73 16.97 7.73
C PHE A 104 10.02 18.27 7.29
N THR A 105 10.79 19.32 7.01
CA THR A 105 10.24 20.59 6.56
C THR A 105 9.87 20.55 5.09
N THR A 106 8.73 21.12 4.75
CA THR A 106 8.29 21.29 3.37
C THR A 106 9.26 22.16 2.60
N ILE A 107 9.68 21.69 1.42
CA ILE A 107 10.56 22.42 0.50
C ILE A 107 9.73 23.08 -0.59
N SER A 108 8.81 22.33 -1.19
CA SER A 108 7.91 22.86 -2.24
C SER A 108 6.65 22.00 -2.36
N ARG A 109 5.68 22.55 -3.11
CA ARG A 109 4.50 21.81 -3.58
C ARG A 109 4.58 21.66 -5.08
N ILE A 110 4.34 20.45 -5.56
CA ILE A 110 4.40 20.08 -6.96
C ILE A 110 2.97 19.80 -7.41
N PRO A 111 2.46 20.44 -8.47
CA PRO A 111 1.13 20.10 -8.99
C PRO A 111 1.02 18.61 -9.34
N ALA A 112 -0.10 18.00 -9.01
CA ALA A 112 -0.48 16.65 -9.41
C ALA A 112 -1.90 16.67 -9.98
N ALA A 113 -2.36 15.54 -10.52
CA ALA A 113 -3.74 15.44 -10.96
C ALA A 113 -4.68 15.09 -9.79
N GLU A 114 -5.97 15.11 -10.06
CA GLU A 114 -7.04 14.89 -9.08
C GLU A 114 -6.91 13.51 -8.42
N ASP A 115 -7.13 13.48 -7.09
CA ASP A 115 -7.01 12.29 -6.26
C ASP A 115 -5.61 11.65 -6.33
N ALA A 116 -4.56 12.48 -6.10
CA ALA A 116 -3.19 11.99 -5.95
C ALA A 116 -3.08 11.15 -4.68
N ASP A 117 -3.04 9.82 -4.85
CA ASP A 117 -3.16 8.82 -3.81
C ASP A 117 -1.81 8.11 -3.54
N ALA A 118 -1.60 6.91 -4.02
CA ALA A 118 -0.34 6.23 -3.86
C ALA A 118 0.81 6.92 -4.61
N ILE A 119 2.02 6.75 -4.11
CA ILE A 119 3.23 7.35 -4.68
C ILE A 119 4.42 6.41 -4.49
N ILE A 120 5.22 6.24 -5.54
CA ILE A 120 6.42 5.40 -5.52
C ILE A 120 7.60 6.08 -6.18
N TYR A 121 8.80 5.61 -5.88
CA TYR A 121 10.03 6.01 -6.55
C TYR A 121 10.60 4.85 -7.36
N ASP A 122 10.99 5.13 -8.62
CA ASP A 122 11.77 4.20 -9.44
C ASP A 122 13.23 4.64 -9.52
N PRO A 123 14.16 3.87 -8.93
CA PRO A 123 15.56 4.26 -8.86
C PRO A 123 16.27 4.23 -10.22
N ALA A 124 15.88 3.36 -11.15
CA ALA A 124 16.56 3.26 -12.44
C ALA A 124 16.28 4.44 -13.35
N SER A 125 15.07 4.96 -13.35
CA SER A 125 14.71 6.17 -14.11
C SER A 125 14.97 7.46 -13.33
N ASN A 126 15.19 7.38 -12.03
CA ASN A 126 15.21 8.50 -11.09
C ASN A 126 13.93 9.36 -11.23
N ARG A 127 12.77 8.72 -11.10
CA ARG A 127 11.45 9.34 -11.20
C ARG A 127 10.57 8.94 -10.03
N VAL A 128 9.72 9.88 -9.60
CA VAL A 128 8.62 9.62 -8.67
C VAL A 128 7.32 9.59 -9.46
N PHE A 129 6.46 8.64 -9.15
CA PHE A 129 5.15 8.41 -9.78
C PHE A 129 4.07 8.49 -8.73
N THR A 130 3.09 9.38 -8.90
CA THR A 130 1.82 9.30 -8.16
C THR A 130 0.84 8.48 -8.95
N PHE A 131 -0.11 7.85 -8.27
CA PHE A 131 -1.27 7.24 -8.89
C PHE A 131 -2.49 8.07 -8.52
N ASN A 132 -3.08 8.72 -9.52
CA ASN A 132 -4.15 9.70 -9.34
C ASN A 132 -5.47 9.02 -9.69
N GLY A 133 -6.21 8.60 -8.67
CA GLY A 133 -7.37 7.73 -8.81
C GLY A 133 -8.45 8.31 -9.72
N ASP A 134 -9.00 9.46 -9.37
CA ASP A 134 -10.12 10.06 -10.10
C ASP A 134 -9.71 10.68 -11.46
N ALA A 135 -8.44 11.06 -11.57
CA ALA A 135 -7.88 11.53 -12.85
C ALA A 135 -7.45 10.41 -13.81
N HIS A 136 -7.53 9.14 -13.42
CA HIS A 136 -7.11 7.96 -14.21
C HIS A 136 -5.69 8.08 -14.77
N SER A 137 -4.78 8.68 -13.99
CA SER A 137 -3.46 9.07 -14.48
C SER A 137 -2.35 8.84 -13.46
N SER A 138 -1.12 9.05 -13.89
CA SER A 138 0.06 9.11 -13.04
C SER A 138 0.80 10.42 -13.28
N THR A 139 1.04 11.20 -12.22
CA THR A 139 1.92 12.37 -12.29
C THR A 139 3.36 11.93 -12.09
N VAL A 140 4.19 12.18 -13.11
CA VAL A 140 5.61 11.84 -13.11
C VAL A 140 6.42 13.05 -12.68
N ILE A 141 7.30 12.89 -11.69
CA ILE A 141 8.02 13.98 -11.04
C ILE A 141 9.53 13.74 -11.13
N ASP A 142 10.28 14.81 -11.40
CA ASP A 142 11.73 14.86 -11.22
C ASP A 142 12.03 15.09 -9.73
N PRO A 143 12.64 14.13 -9.01
CA PRO A 143 12.86 14.27 -7.57
C PRO A 143 13.98 15.26 -7.21
N VAL A 144 14.85 15.61 -8.15
CA VAL A 144 15.95 16.56 -7.93
C VAL A 144 15.47 17.99 -8.19
N ALA A 145 14.85 18.21 -9.33
CA ALA A 145 14.26 19.51 -9.69
C ALA A 145 13.02 19.86 -8.86
N GLY A 146 12.29 18.86 -8.33
CA GLY A 146 11.04 19.06 -7.62
C GLY A 146 9.94 19.59 -8.55
N THR A 147 9.88 19.09 -9.77
CA THR A 147 8.94 19.55 -10.80
C THR A 147 8.21 18.39 -11.46
N GLN A 148 6.97 18.63 -11.86
CA GLN A 148 6.21 17.72 -12.70
C GLN A 148 6.86 17.64 -14.09
N ILE A 149 7.10 16.41 -14.55
CA ILE A 149 7.58 16.13 -15.91
C ILE A 149 6.41 15.92 -16.86
N LYS A 150 5.44 15.13 -16.42
CA LYS A 150 4.31 14.69 -17.25
C LYS A 150 3.14 14.25 -16.37
N ASN A 151 1.94 14.39 -16.86
CA ASN A 151 0.78 13.65 -16.41
C ASN A 151 0.47 12.57 -17.45
N LEU A 152 0.64 11.30 -17.05
CA LEU A 152 0.49 10.14 -17.92
C LEU A 152 -0.90 9.54 -17.77
N ASP A 153 -1.69 9.53 -18.82
CA ASP A 153 -2.98 8.82 -18.86
C ASP A 153 -2.75 7.31 -18.74
N LEU A 154 -3.41 6.69 -17.76
CA LEU A 154 -3.35 5.25 -17.52
C LEU A 154 -4.57 4.52 -18.08
N GLY A 155 -5.60 5.23 -18.54
CA GLY A 155 -6.81 4.68 -19.17
C GLY A 155 -7.68 3.84 -18.24
N GLY A 156 -7.60 4.06 -16.94
CA GLY A 156 -8.38 3.43 -15.89
C GLY A 156 -7.94 3.95 -14.52
N LYS A 157 -8.75 3.70 -13.47
CA LYS A 157 -8.50 4.19 -12.10
C LYS A 157 -7.33 3.44 -11.46
N PRO A 158 -6.14 4.07 -11.32
CA PRO A 158 -5.04 3.45 -10.60
C PRO A 158 -5.28 3.50 -9.09
N GLU A 159 -4.70 2.54 -8.37
CA GLU A 159 -4.72 2.54 -6.90
C GLU A 159 -3.29 2.45 -6.36
N TYR A 160 -2.63 1.31 -6.49
CA TYR A 160 -1.26 1.12 -6.03
C TYR A 160 -0.37 0.58 -7.12
N GLY A 161 0.93 0.86 -6.99
CA GLY A 161 1.92 0.38 -7.95
C GLY A 161 3.23 -0.05 -7.29
N ALA A 162 4.08 -0.67 -8.09
CA ALA A 162 5.40 -1.12 -7.71
C ALA A 162 6.43 -0.83 -8.79
N SER A 163 7.67 -0.52 -8.38
CA SER A 163 8.81 -0.43 -9.28
C SER A 163 9.56 -1.76 -9.28
N ALA A 164 9.95 -2.24 -10.45
CA ALA A 164 10.86 -3.37 -10.56
C ALA A 164 12.32 -2.99 -10.32
N GLY A 165 12.64 -1.69 -10.22
CA GLY A 165 13.99 -1.19 -10.04
C GLY A 165 14.87 -1.24 -11.30
N ASP A 166 14.30 -1.62 -12.43
CA ASP A 166 14.94 -1.75 -13.75
C ASP A 166 14.45 -0.71 -14.78
N GLY A 167 13.65 0.26 -14.34
CA GLY A 167 13.03 1.28 -15.18
C GLY A 167 11.62 0.92 -15.64
N LYS A 168 11.02 -0.12 -15.05
CA LYS A 168 9.62 -0.47 -15.21
C LYS A 168 8.84 -0.24 -13.94
N VAL A 169 7.69 0.37 -14.10
CA VAL A 169 6.71 0.61 -13.05
C VAL A 169 5.41 -0.07 -13.44
N TYR A 170 4.77 -0.69 -12.46
CA TYR A 170 3.48 -1.36 -12.62
C TYR A 170 2.44 -0.71 -11.74
N ALA A 171 1.19 -0.64 -12.20
CA ALA A 171 0.08 -0.17 -11.40
C ALA A 171 -1.17 -1.04 -11.62
N ASN A 172 -1.93 -1.24 -10.55
CA ASN A 172 -3.26 -1.83 -10.61
C ASN A 172 -4.27 -0.79 -11.10
N LEU A 173 -5.14 -1.16 -12.03
CA LEU A 173 -6.31 -0.40 -12.45
C LEU A 173 -7.57 -1.07 -11.88
N THR A 174 -8.20 -0.43 -10.91
CA THR A 174 -9.28 -1.04 -10.11
C THR A 174 -10.56 -1.28 -10.89
N ASP A 175 -10.95 -0.35 -11.75
CA ASP A 175 -12.16 -0.37 -12.54
C ASP A 175 -12.08 -1.34 -13.73
N ASN A 176 -10.90 -1.48 -14.32
CA ASN A 176 -10.65 -2.35 -15.46
C ASN A 176 -10.26 -3.79 -15.03
N ALA A 177 -9.89 -4.00 -13.76
CA ALA A 177 -9.28 -5.23 -13.25
C ALA A 177 -8.03 -5.63 -14.07
N GLU A 178 -7.13 -4.67 -14.26
CA GLU A 178 -5.92 -4.80 -15.06
C GLU A 178 -4.67 -4.38 -14.28
N VAL A 179 -3.52 -4.82 -14.76
CA VAL A 179 -2.21 -4.22 -14.47
C VAL A 179 -1.75 -3.46 -15.71
N VAL A 180 -1.21 -2.27 -15.50
CA VAL A 180 -0.53 -1.48 -16.53
C VAL A 180 0.98 -1.47 -16.27
N GLU A 181 1.79 -1.67 -17.32
CA GLU A 181 3.25 -1.51 -17.32
C GLU A 181 3.61 -0.15 -17.90
N ILE A 182 4.49 0.57 -17.22
CA ILE A 182 4.98 1.90 -17.59
C ILE A 182 6.49 1.82 -17.80
N ASP A 183 6.97 2.29 -18.96
CA ASP A 183 8.38 2.67 -19.13
C ASP A 183 8.61 3.94 -18.30
N ALA A 184 9.34 3.79 -17.22
CA ALA A 184 9.51 4.87 -16.24
C ALA A 184 10.37 6.03 -16.79
N LYS A 185 11.34 5.75 -17.66
CA LYS A 185 12.21 6.77 -18.28
C LYS A 185 11.47 7.65 -19.27
N ASN A 186 10.66 7.02 -20.12
CA ASN A 186 9.93 7.70 -21.20
C ASN A 186 8.54 8.18 -20.74
N ALA A 187 8.10 7.76 -19.54
CA ALA A 187 6.77 8.01 -19.01
C ALA A 187 5.68 7.63 -20.04
N THR A 188 5.68 6.37 -20.46
CA THR A 188 4.74 5.82 -21.43
C THR A 188 4.22 4.47 -20.98
N VAL A 189 2.92 4.21 -21.18
CA VAL A 189 2.33 2.88 -21.01
C VAL A 189 2.82 1.97 -22.13
N THR A 190 3.37 0.81 -21.77
CA THR A 190 3.94 -0.15 -22.72
C THR A 190 3.08 -1.39 -22.91
N ARG A 191 2.44 -1.86 -21.81
CA ARG A 191 1.59 -3.05 -21.84
C ARG A 191 0.47 -2.95 -20.83
N ARG A 192 -0.56 -3.81 -21.02
CA ARG A 192 -1.65 -4.06 -20.09
C ARG A 192 -2.01 -5.54 -20.10
N TRP A 193 -2.48 -6.05 -18.97
CA TRP A 193 -3.05 -7.40 -18.89
C TRP A 193 -4.08 -7.51 -17.78
N PRO A 194 -5.08 -8.40 -17.92
CA PRO A 194 -6.11 -8.58 -16.91
C PRO A 194 -5.58 -9.32 -15.67
N THR A 195 -6.08 -8.94 -14.51
CA THR A 195 -5.90 -9.66 -13.25
C THR A 195 -6.91 -10.81 -13.13
N THR A 196 -6.84 -11.79 -14.02
CA THR A 196 -7.82 -12.86 -14.15
C THR A 196 -8.15 -13.53 -12.81
N GLY A 197 -9.44 -13.59 -12.46
CA GLY A 197 -9.91 -14.14 -11.19
C GLY A 197 -9.90 -13.16 -10.00
N CYS A 198 -9.41 -11.95 -10.19
CA CYS A 198 -9.23 -10.93 -9.17
C CYS A 198 -9.92 -9.64 -9.62
N LYS A 199 -10.94 -9.18 -8.89
CA LYS A 199 -11.71 -7.97 -9.21
C LYS A 199 -11.37 -6.85 -8.24
N ASN A 200 -11.30 -5.62 -8.75
CA ASN A 200 -10.89 -4.43 -8.01
C ASN A 200 -9.51 -4.64 -7.34
N PRO A 201 -8.43 -4.79 -8.12
CA PRO A 201 -7.07 -4.86 -7.60
C PRO A 201 -6.67 -3.50 -6.99
N VAL A 202 -6.31 -3.50 -5.71
CA VAL A 202 -6.03 -2.27 -4.94
C VAL A 202 -4.64 -2.25 -4.30
N ALA A 203 -4.14 -3.40 -3.88
CA ALA A 203 -2.82 -3.52 -3.27
C ALA A 203 -1.85 -4.22 -4.23
N MET A 204 -0.57 -3.84 -4.20
CA MET A 204 0.44 -4.47 -5.04
C MET A 204 1.74 -4.72 -4.28
N ALA A 205 2.33 -5.89 -4.50
CA ALA A 205 3.71 -6.19 -4.11
C ALA A 205 4.45 -6.82 -5.31
N ILE A 206 5.77 -6.84 -5.25
CA ILE A 206 6.61 -7.33 -6.34
C ILE A 206 7.71 -8.25 -5.83
N ASP A 207 7.88 -9.38 -6.51
CA ASP A 207 9.07 -10.25 -6.44
C ASP A 207 9.89 -10.05 -7.72
N THR A 208 10.95 -9.30 -7.61
CA THR A 208 11.85 -9.03 -8.74
C THR A 208 12.72 -10.22 -9.11
N GLY A 209 12.96 -11.14 -8.16
CA GLY A 209 13.78 -12.33 -8.36
C GLY A 209 13.13 -13.35 -9.29
N HIS A 210 11.82 -13.52 -9.19
CA HIS A 210 11.06 -14.46 -10.02
C HIS A 210 10.10 -13.76 -11.01
N HIS A 211 10.13 -12.43 -11.09
CA HIS A 211 9.30 -11.62 -12.00
C HIS A 211 7.80 -11.76 -11.71
N ARG A 212 7.40 -11.70 -10.42
CA ARG A 212 5.99 -11.84 -10.01
C ARG A 212 5.44 -10.54 -9.42
N LEU A 213 4.22 -10.23 -9.80
CA LEU A 213 3.39 -9.19 -9.17
C LEU A 213 2.27 -9.85 -8.39
N PHE A 214 2.07 -9.37 -7.17
CA PHE A 214 1.00 -9.79 -6.28
C PHE A 214 -0.05 -8.67 -6.23
N SER A 215 -1.19 -8.89 -6.86
CA SER A 215 -2.31 -7.94 -6.86
C SER A 215 -3.38 -8.39 -5.87
N GLY A 216 -3.49 -7.68 -4.74
CA GLY A 216 -4.53 -7.90 -3.74
C GLY A 216 -5.83 -7.25 -4.18
N CYS A 217 -6.92 -8.04 -4.26
CA CYS A 217 -8.20 -7.59 -4.79
C CYS A 217 -9.30 -7.56 -3.72
N ARG A 218 -10.14 -6.53 -3.77
CA ARG A 218 -11.31 -6.40 -2.87
C ARG A 218 -12.30 -7.56 -3.00
N SER A 219 -12.19 -8.37 -4.04
CA SER A 219 -12.91 -9.62 -4.19
C SER A 219 -12.46 -10.76 -3.26
N GLY A 220 -11.48 -10.53 -2.36
CA GLY A 220 -10.96 -11.54 -1.43
C GLY A 220 -9.97 -12.51 -2.06
N VAL A 221 -9.30 -12.09 -3.10
CA VAL A 221 -8.32 -12.88 -3.86
C VAL A 221 -7.06 -12.06 -4.06
N MET A 222 -5.90 -12.68 -3.94
CA MET A 222 -4.63 -12.20 -4.47
C MET A 222 -4.34 -12.91 -5.78
N ALA A 223 -4.18 -12.17 -6.87
CA ALA A 223 -3.68 -12.71 -8.12
C ALA A 223 -2.16 -12.54 -8.20
N VAL A 224 -1.47 -13.59 -8.65
CA VAL A 224 -0.05 -13.55 -8.93
C VAL A 224 0.15 -13.61 -10.43
N SER A 225 0.76 -12.57 -11.00
CA SER A 225 1.06 -12.52 -12.43
C SER A 225 2.55 -12.50 -12.70
N ASP A 226 2.95 -13.20 -13.75
CA ASP A 226 4.28 -13.08 -14.33
C ASP A 226 4.32 -11.80 -15.17
N TYR A 227 5.05 -10.80 -14.71
CA TYR A 227 5.09 -9.51 -15.40
C TYR A 227 5.95 -9.51 -16.68
N GLN A 228 6.72 -10.56 -16.94
CA GLN A 228 7.43 -10.69 -18.22
C GLN A 228 6.46 -10.97 -19.39
N ASN A 229 5.40 -11.74 -19.13
CA ASN A 229 4.44 -12.15 -20.17
C ASN A 229 2.99 -11.66 -19.92
N GLY A 230 2.69 -11.10 -18.74
CA GLY A 230 1.37 -10.60 -18.36
C GLY A 230 0.36 -11.69 -18.02
N LYS A 231 0.78 -12.91 -17.70
CA LYS A 231 -0.13 -14.02 -17.35
C LYS A 231 -0.31 -14.14 -15.84
N VAL A 232 -1.54 -14.31 -15.39
CA VAL A 232 -1.82 -14.75 -14.03
C VAL A 232 -1.45 -16.24 -13.93
N VAL A 233 -0.49 -16.54 -13.05
CA VAL A 233 0.05 -17.90 -12.84
C VAL A 233 -0.62 -18.58 -11.66
N ALA A 234 -1.09 -17.81 -10.67
CA ALA A 234 -1.77 -18.35 -9.49
C ALA A 234 -2.76 -17.35 -8.89
N THR A 235 -3.66 -17.86 -8.06
CA THR A 235 -4.52 -17.06 -7.18
C THR A 235 -4.54 -17.68 -5.79
N ALA A 236 -4.65 -16.85 -4.75
CA ALA A 236 -4.79 -17.29 -3.37
C ALA A 236 -5.92 -16.53 -2.67
N PRO A 237 -6.69 -17.17 -1.77
CA PRO A 237 -7.69 -16.47 -0.97
C PRO A 237 -7.01 -15.57 0.07
N ILE A 238 -7.57 -14.37 0.26
CA ILE A 238 -7.12 -13.39 1.26
C ILE A 238 -8.30 -12.81 2.03
N GLY A 239 -7.99 -12.03 3.09
CA GLY A 239 -9.01 -11.34 3.88
C GLY A 239 -9.84 -10.34 3.06
N SER A 240 -11.01 -9.99 3.60
CA SER A 240 -11.95 -9.07 2.97
C SER A 240 -11.55 -7.61 3.19
N GLY A 241 -11.62 -6.81 2.12
CA GLY A 241 -11.25 -5.39 2.17
C GLY A 241 -9.74 -5.19 2.27
N VAL A 242 -8.98 -5.97 1.50
CA VAL A 242 -7.53 -5.78 1.35
C VAL A 242 -7.22 -4.36 0.86
N ASP A 243 -6.11 -3.80 1.36
CA ASP A 243 -5.64 -2.46 0.98
C ASP A 243 -4.10 -2.32 1.06
N GLY A 244 -3.43 -3.32 1.59
CA GLY A 244 -1.97 -3.38 1.66
C GLY A 244 -1.44 -4.75 1.26
N ALA A 245 -0.30 -4.76 0.58
CA ALA A 245 0.44 -5.97 0.22
C ALA A 245 1.95 -5.77 0.40
N GLY A 246 2.67 -6.85 0.62
CA GLY A 246 4.12 -6.89 0.72
C GLY A 246 4.66 -8.23 0.26
N TYR A 247 5.94 -8.27 -0.08
CA TYR A 247 6.65 -9.51 -0.38
C TYR A 247 8.03 -9.50 0.29
N ASP A 248 8.31 -10.53 1.07
CA ASP A 248 9.61 -10.73 1.70
C ASP A 248 10.40 -11.81 0.94
N PRO A 249 11.41 -11.42 0.15
CA PRO A 249 12.18 -12.37 -0.65
C PRO A 249 13.03 -13.32 0.19
N ALA A 250 13.39 -12.95 1.42
CA ALA A 250 14.19 -13.83 2.28
C ALA A 250 13.41 -15.04 2.79
N HIS A 251 12.11 -14.91 2.92
CA HIS A 251 11.23 -16.00 3.36
C HIS A 251 10.32 -16.53 2.24
N SER A 252 10.35 -15.92 1.06
CA SER A 252 9.43 -16.21 -0.05
C SER A 252 7.96 -16.06 0.37
N ASP A 253 7.65 -15.07 1.23
CA ASP A 253 6.33 -14.89 1.77
C ASP A 253 5.70 -13.58 1.24
N ALA A 254 4.52 -13.68 0.65
CA ALA A 254 3.68 -12.54 0.29
C ALA A 254 2.63 -12.30 1.38
N PHE A 255 2.26 -11.03 1.55
CA PHE A 255 1.34 -10.59 2.60
C PHE A 255 0.19 -9.80 2.02
N ALA A 256 -0.99 -9.96 2.61
CA ALA A 256 -2.16 -9.14 2.32
C ALA A 256 -2.83 -8.71 3.63
N SER A 257 -2.86 -7.41 3.92
CA SER A 257 -3.56 -6.85 5.08
C SER A 257 -4.95 -6.39 4.69
N ALA A 258 -5.95 -6.75 5.50
CA ALA A 258 -7.36 -6.57 5.17
C ALA A 258 -8.16 -5.88 6.28
N ALA A 259 -9.22 -5.18 5.88
CA ALA A 259 -10.09 -4.43 6.77
C ALA A 259 -10.89 -5.30 7.74
N ASP A 260 -11.07 -6.59 7.44
CA ASP A 260 -11.72 -7.55 8.34
C ASP A 260 -10.87 -7.90 9.57
N GLY A 261 -9.65 -7.38 9.67
CA GLY A 261 -8.73 -7.61 10.77
C GLY A 261 -7.90 -8.87 10.58
N THR A 262 -7.50 -9.16 9.35
CA THR A 262 -6.60 -10.26 9.03
C THR A 262 -5.36 -9.80 8.25
N LEU A 263 -4.25 -10.48 8.50
CA LEU A 263 -3.06 -10.48 7.65
C LEU A 263 -2.91 -11.89 7.10
N THR A 264 -3.14 -12.05 5.80
CA THR A 264 -2.93 -13.33 5.12
C THR A 264 -1.47 -13.44 4.71
N VAL A 265 -0.84 -14.57 5.05
CA VAL A 265 0.53 -14.92 4.66
C VAL A 265 0.48 -16.03 3.62
N ILE A 266 1.07 -15.77 2.46
CA ILE A 266 1.06 -16.65 1.30
C ILE A 266 2.51 -17.00 0.98
N HIS A 267 2.87 -18.26 1.14
CA HIS A 267 4.20 -18.76 0.81
C HIS A 267 4.30 -19.06 -0.69
N GLN A 268 5.40 -18.65 -1.30
CA GLN A 268 5.77 -18.99 -2.67
C GLN A 268 6.51 -20.32 -2.66
N ASP A 269 5.79 -21.42 -2.86
CA ASP A 269 6.37 -22.78 -2.90
C ASP A 269 7.29 -22.97 -4.13
N THR A 270 6.88 -22.39 -5.24
CA THR A 270 7.65 -22.20 -6.47
C THR A 270 7.22 -20.88 -7.10
N PRO A 271 7.89 -20.37 -8.15
CA PRO A 271 7.44 -19.15 -8.83
C PRO A 271 5.98 -19.16 -9.32
N ASP A 272 5.40 -20.35 -9.53
CA ASP A 272 4.04 -20.53 -10.05
C ASP A 272 3.09 -21.27 -9.09
N GLN A 273 3.54 -21.61 -7.86
CA GLN A 273 2.75 -22.30 -6.86
C GLN A 273 2.82 -21.58 -5.52
N TYR A 274 1.66 -21.41 -4.90
CA TYR A 274 1.48 -20.61 -3.69
C TYR A 274 0.53 -21.29 -2.72
N SER A 275 0.88 -21.27 -1.43
CA SER A 275 0.04 -21.78 -0.35
C SER A 275 -0.20 -20.74 0.72
N VAL A 276 -1.44 -20.62 1.20
CA VAL A 276 -1.75 -19.81 2.38
C VAL A 276 -1.27 -20.55 3.61
N ILE A 277 -0.19 -20.05 4.23
CA ILE A 277 0.41 -20.69 5.41
C ILE A 277 -0.10 -20.14 6.72
N GLN A 278 -0.70 -18.94 6.70
CA GLN A 278 -1.29 -18.33 7.88
C GLN A 278 -2.35 -17.27 7.53
N THR A 279 -3.40 -17.19 8.35
CA THR A 279 -4.27 -16.03 8.46
C THR A 279 -4.15 -15.51 9.90
N LEU A 280 -3.30 -14.52 10.09
CA LEU A 280 -3.05 -13.89 11.39
C LEU A 280 -4.16 -12.91 11.69
N LYS A 281 -4.78 -13.03 12.88
CA LYS A 281 -5.75 -12.06 13.37
C LYS A 281 -5.03 -10.77 13.79
N THR A 282 -5.44 -9.68 13.20
CA THR A 282 -5.02 -8.32 13.55
C THR A 282 -6.20 -7.52 14.09
N GLN A 283 -6.10 -6.21 14.14
CA GLN A 283 -7.22 -5.36 14.52
C GLN A 283 -8.13 -5.09 13.33
N VAL A 284 -9.45 -5.18 13.51
CA VAL A 284 -10.43 -4.80 12.49
C VAL A 284 -10.14 -3.38 12.01
N GLY A 285 -10.02 -3.22 10.69
CA GLY A 285 -9.65 -1.97 10.06
C GLY A 285 -8.16 -1.76 9.81
N SER A 286 -7.30 -2.67 10.24
CA SER A 286 -5.85 -2.62 10.04
C SER A 286 -5.50 -3.14 8.63
N ARG A 287 -5.87 -2.36 7.61
CA ARG A 287 -5.77 -2.75 6.19
C ARG A 287 -4.51 -2.24 5.48
N ASN A 288 -3.90 -1.16 5.98
CA ASN A 288 -2.69 -0.59 5.38
C ASN A 288 -1.45 -1.17 6.07
N MET A 289 -0.48 -1.55 5.29
CA MET A 289 0.78 -2.14 5.77
C MET A 289 1.99 -1.58 5.06
N GLY A 290 3.13 -1.63 5.75
CA GLY A 290 4.45 -1.45 5.18
C GLY A 290 5.37 -2.59 5.61
N LEU A 291 6.13 -3.15 4.68
CA LEU A 291 7.13 -4.17 4.96
C LEU A 291 8.53 -3.55 4.88
N ASP A 292 9.35 -3.75 5.89
CA ASP A 292 10.80 -3.50 5.84
C ASP A 292 11.53 -4.81 5.50
N PRO A 293 11.99 -4.97 4.26
CA PRO A 293 12.65 -6.22 3.85
C PRO A 293 14.05 -6.38 4.45
N SER A 294 14.63 -5.35 5.06
CA SER A 294 15.97 -5.43 5.67
C SER A 294 15.97 -6.12 7.03
N ASN A 295 14.85 -6.09 7.72
CA ASN A 295 14.66 -6.70 9.04
C ASN A 295 13.40 -7.57 9.14
N HIS A 296 12.68 -7.74 8.02
CA HIS A 296 11.49 -8.60 7.87
C HIS A 296 10.30 -8.19 8.74
N LYS A 297 10.23 -6.91 9.17
CA LYS A 297 9.14 -6.39 9.99
C LYS A 297 8.02 -5.86 9.12
N ILE A 298 6.80 -6.17 9.52
CA ILE A 298 5.59 -5.62 8.94
C ILE A 298 4.98 -4.63 9.92
N PHE A 299 4.66 -3.45 9.46
CA PHE A 299 4.00 -2.39 10.22
C PHE A 299 2.58 -2.23 9.72
N LEU A 300 1.60 -2.31 10.63
CA LEU A 300 0.18 -2.19 10.31
C LEU A 300 -0.42 -1.02 11.07
N ALA A 301 -1.13 -0.13 10.38
CA ALA A 301 -1.91 0.92 11.02
C ALA A 301 -3.17 0.35 11.66
N ALA A 302 -3.44 0.73 12.90
CA ALA A 302 -4.58 0.25 13.66
C ALA A 302 -5.16 1.36 14.55
N ALA A 303 -6.47 1.33 14.80
CA ALA A 303 -7.12 2.15 15.81
C ALA A 303 -8.37 1.45 16.32
N LYS A 304 -8.83 1.84 17.51
CA LYS A 304 -10.12 1.40 18.05
C LYS A 304 -11.23 2.28 17.50
N PHE A 305 -12.40 1.68 17.31
CA PHE A 305 -13.58 2.37 16.82
C PHE A 305 -14.74 2.13 17.78
N GLY A 306 -15.52 3.18 18.03
CA GLY A 306 -16.80 3.07 18.72
C GLY A 306 -17.82 2.24 17.95
N PRO A 307 -19.04 2.09 18.49
CA PRO A 307 -20.12 1.35 17.84
C PRO A 307 -20.41 1.88 16.42
N ALA A 308 -20.66 0.97 15.50
CA ALA A 308 -21.09 1.32 14.15
C ALA A 308 -22.38 2.17 14.20
N PRO A 309 -22.60 3.08 13.23
CA PRO A 309 -23.82 3.85 13.14
C PRO A 309 -25.06 2.95 13.08
N ALA A 310 -26.20 3.40 13.63
CA ALA A 310 -27.43 2.61 13.70
C ALA A 310 -27.96 2.14 12.33
N ASN A 311 -27.59 2.81 11.24
CA ASN A 311 -27.91 2.40 9.86
C ASN A 311 -27.06 1.23 9.35
N GLY A 312 -26.12 0.70 10.15
CA GLY A 312 -25.25 -0.43 9.84
C GLY A 312 -24.24 -0.18 8.71
N ARG A 313 -24.08 1.06 8.26
CA ARG A 313 -23.15 1.42 7.19
C ARG A 313 -21.93 2.17 7.75
N GLY A 314 -20.74 1.64 7.45
CA GLY A 314 -19.47 2.26 7.87
C GLY A 314 -19.01 1.84 9.27
N ARG A 315 -17.85 2.38 9.67
CA ARG A 315 -17.30 2.21 11.03
C ARG A 315 -17.85 3.30 11.93
N GLY A 316 -17.87 3.02 13.24
CA GLY A 316 -18.06 4.06 14.25
C GLY A 316 -16.91 5.10 14.24
N PRO A 317 -17.03 6.15 15.03
CA PRO A 317 -15.95 7.12 15.16
C PRO A 317 -14.71 6.45 15.77
N MET A 318 -13.53 6.88 15.34
CA MET A 318 -12.28 6.45 15.95
C MET A 318 -12.23 6.92 17.41
N GLU A 319 -11.86 6.04 18.32
CA GLU A 319 -11.65 6.41 19.71
C GLU A 319 -10.42 7.35 19.81
N PRO A 320 -10.56 8.51 20.48
CA PRO A 320 -9.47 9.47 20.60
C PRO A 320 -8.20 8.84 21.19
N GLY A 321 -7.05 9.16 20.59
CA GLY A 321 -5.74 8.66 21.04
C GLY A 321 -5.50 7.16 20.85
N SER A 322 -6.44 6.41 20.23
CA SER A 322 -6.31 4.95 20.07
C SER A 322 -5.44 4.51 18.91
N PHE A 323 -5.00 5.44 18.07
CA PHE A 323 -4.17 5.09 16.91
C PHE A 323 -2.85 4.45 17.35
N SER A 324 -2.51 3.34 16.74
CA SER A 324 -1.32 2.56 17.02
C SER A 324 -0.73 1.95 15.74
N VAL A 325 0.52 1.55 15.80
CA VAL A 325 1.17 0.76 14.78
C VAL A 325 1.49 -0.60 15.38
N LEU A 326 0.94 -1.65 14.79
CA LEU A 326 1.25 -3.04 15.14
C LEU A 326 2.52 -3.44 14.41
N VAL A 327 3.42 -4.13 15.10
CA VAL A 327 4.62 -4.75 14.49
C VAL A 327 4.40 -6.24 14.45
N VAL A 328 4.46 -6.78 13.24
CA VAL A 328 4.37 -8.22 13.00
C VAL A 328 5.74 -8.73 12.59
N GLU A 329 6.20 -9.79 13.22
CA GLU A 329 7.48 -10.43 12.94
C GLU A 329 7.29 -11.94 12.86
N ARG A 330 8.20 -12.59 12.14
CA ARG A 330 8.26 -14.06 12.12
C ARG A 330 8.80 -14.55 13.46
N ALA A 331 8.13 -15.54 14.05
CA ALA A 331 8.61 -16.19 15.27
C ALA A 331 9.97 -16.87 14.99
N LYS A 332 10.86 -16.75 15.96
CA LYS A 332 12.21 -17.37 15.89
C LYS A 332 12.14 -18.88 16.04
#